data_8d36e52e5e745d8e101fb0d8161a20b5
#
_entry.id   8d36e52e5e745d8e101fb0d8161a20b5
#
_cell.length_a   1.000
_cell.length_b   1.000
_cell.length_c   1.000
_cell.angle_alpha   90.00
_cell.angle_beta   90.00
_cell.angle_gamma   90.00
#
_symmetry.space_group_name_H-M   'P 1'
#
loop_
_entity.id
_entity.type
_entity.pdbx_description
1 polymer ?
#
loop_
_entity_poly.entity_id
_entity_poly.type
_entity_poly.pdbx_seq_one_letter_code
_entity_poly.pdbx_strand_id
1 'polypeptide(L)'
;MSYQRGSLKKVKRKEGELWLLRYRVTNSDGRRVENVMPIGLVREFPKDNDAWREADRLGLSVRINEAPARALHVSFHFLAEHYLKADFGADAVRPKSVNTTSHVVHVVRAYLVPRFGHEIAEDIKPLDIQRWLKSLHESNGLAWTTISKMRGVMHRIFKIGILHEHVAKNPVQHVETRSKSDYKAIVITPAQTLAVLKALPSPLHFSLVLTCAATALRASEILSLRWSDLLWNEGRIRISKRWAKGKDGETKTEASDGYVPLHPILAFHLRSWREQSLYSKETDFVFPSLRARGRVPLSASIFVADHLRPAAKKAGVRIEDGQRFGLHNLRHSLSNWMVNKAKVEPKTVQGILRHAKIQTTLDLYTQEDSDETLAAQGEYLTALGVATQLVQ
;
A
#
# COMPACT_ATOMS: atom_id res chain seq x y z
N MET A 1 29.98 -8.40 -29.44
CA MET A 1 30.15 -9.67 -28.70
C MET A 1 31.47 -10.29 -29.11
N SER A 2 32.48 -10.35 -28.26
CA SER A 2 33.77 -10.95 -28.62
C SER A 2 33.70 -12.45 -28.29
N TYR A 3 33.77 -13.26 -29.34
CA TYR A 3 33.80 -14.71 -29.28
C TYR A 3 35.24 -15.15 -28.85
N GLN A 4 35.38 -15.75 -27.67
CA GLN A 4 36.62 -16.34 -27.20
C GLN A 4 36.51 -17.87 -27.24
N ARG A 5 37.12 -18.49 -28.27
CA ARG A 5 37.07 -19.94 -28.49
C ARG A 5 37.91 -20.76 -27.52
N GLY A 6 38.68 -20.15 -26.63
CA GLY A 6 39.66 -20.84 -25.84
C GLY A 6 40.89 -21.25 -26.69
N SER A 7 41.82 -22.03 -26.15
CA SER A 7 42.97 -22.59 -26.87
C SER A 7 43.22 -24.04 -26.48
N LEU A 8 43.51 -24.90 -27.46
CA LEU A 8 43.93 -26.26 -27.24
C LEU A 8 45.47 -26.29 -27.12
N LYS A 9 45.98 -27.03 -26.14
CA LYS A 9 47.43 -27.26 -25.94
C LYS A 9 47.69 -28.72 -25.70
N LYS A 10 48.77 -29.27 -26.36
CA LYS A 10 49.26 -30.61 -26.10
C LYS A 10 50.24 -30.55 -24.91
N VAL A 11 50.07 -31.47 -23.95
CA VAL A 11 50.94 -31.58 -22.77
C VAL A 11 51.34 -33.03 -22.58
N LYS A 12 52.63 -33.28 -22.46
CA LYS A 12 53.18 -34.62 -22.17
C LYS A 12 52.88 -35.01 -20.74
N ARG A 13 52.28 -36.19 -20.56
CA ARG A 13 52.02 -36.84 -19.27
C ARG A 13 52.60 -38.26 -19.28
N LYS A 14 52.60 -38.92 -18.10
CA LYS A 14 53.15 -40.32 -17.97
C LYS A 14 52.43 -41.32 -18.88
N GLU A 15 51.15 -41.08 -19.20
CA GLU A 15 50.33 -41.98 -20.01
C GLU A 15 50.28 -41.60 -21.50
N GLY A 16 51.01 -40.55 -21.90
CA GLY A 16 51.06 -40.06 -23.28
C GLY A 16 50.82 -38.56 -23.37
N GLU A 17 50.73 -38.04 -24.61
CA GLU A 17 50.34 -36.66 -24.83
C GLU A 17 48.83 -36.47 -24.69
N LEU A 18 48.44 -35.44 -23.94
CA LEU A 18 47.04 -35.11 -23.60
C LEU A 18 46.65 -33.75 -24.19
N TRP A 19 45.50 -33.65 -24.77
CA TRP A 19 44.87 -32.39 -25.15
C TRP A 19 44.29 -31.70 -23.93
N LEU A 20 44.69 -30.43 -23.69
CA LEU A 20 44.11 -29.55 -22.68
C LEU A 20 43.45 -28.36 -23.35
N LEU A 21 42.20 -28.12 -23.01
CA LEU A 21 41.46 -26.89 -23.36
C LEU A 21 41.69 -25.85 -22.26
N ARG A 22 42.24 -24.69 -22.64
CA ARG A 22 42.39 -23.53 -21.77
C ARG A 22 41.35 -22.50 -22.13
N TYR A 23 40.62 -22.02 -21.16
CA TYR A 23 39.60 -20.96 -21.34
C TYR A 23 39.55 -20.09 -20.10
N ARG A 24 39.03 -18.86 -20.26
CA ARG A 24 38.92 -17.92 -19.17
C ARG A 24 37.45 -17.71 -18.84
N VAL A 25 37.08 -17.75 -17.57
CA VAL A 25 35.75 -17.49 -17.03
C VAL A 25 35.85 -16.26 -16.15
N THR A 26 34.86 -15.37 -16.25
CA THR A 26 34.73 -14.25 -15.31
C THR A 26 33.85 -14.71 -14.16
N ASN A 27 34.39 -14.71 -12.94
CA ASN A 27 33.69 -15.07 -11.73
C ASN A 27 32.67 -13.98 -11.34
N SER A 28 31.77 -14.28 -10.38
CA SER A 28 30.82 -13.37 -9.77
C SER A 28 31.43 -12.02 -9.32
N ASP A 29 32.70 -12.02 -8.98
CA ASP A 29 33.47 -10.85 -8.52
C ASP A 29 34.09 -10.03 -9.65
N GLY A 30 33.76 -10.34 -10.92
CA GLY A 30 34.28 -9.66 -12.10
C GLY A 30 35.74 -10.02 -12.47
N ARG A 31 36.39 -10.96 -11.77
CA ARG A 31 37.75 -11.40 -12.05
C ARG A 31 37.79 -12.50 -13.10
N ARG A 32 38.70 -12.38 -14.05
CA ARG A 32 38.95 -13.41 -15.06
C ARG A 32 39.87 -14.48 -14.49
N VAL A 33 39.40 -15.71 -14.40
CA VAL A 33 40.17 -16.88 -13.95
C VAL A 33 40.37 -17.80 -15.14
N GLU A 34 41.61 -18.31 -15.31
CA GLU A 34 41.96 -19.30 -16.32
C GLU A 34 41.61 -20.70 -15.83
N ASN A 35 40.78 -21.41 -16.57
CA ASN A 35 40.48 -22.81 -16.34
C ASN A 35 41.16 -23.70 -17.40
N VAL A 36 41.57 -24.88 -16.98
CA VAL A 36 42.21 -25.88 -17.84
C VAL A 36 41.47 -27.21 -17.68
N MET A 37 40.97 -27.76 -18.77
CA MET A 37 40.27 -29.05 -18.77
C MET A 37 40.91 -30.04 -19.72
N PRO A 38 41.14 -31.32 -19.30
CA PRO A 38 41.60 -32.37 -20.19
C PRO A 38 40.47 -32.80 -21.14
N ILE A 39 40.81 -32.93 -22.44
CA ILE A 39 39.90 -33.41 -23.48
C ILE A 39 40.03 -34.91 -23.72
N GLY A 40 41.28 -35.38 -23.85
CA GLY A 40 41.61 -36.76 -24.11
C GLY A 40 43.03 -36.93 -24.66
N LEU A 41 43.46 -38.15 -24.89
CA LEU A 41 44.80 -38.46 -25.35
C LEU A 41 44.96 -38.07 -26.85
N VAL A 42 46.12 -37.56 -27.23
CA VAL A 42 46.42 -37.16 -28.62
C VAL A 42 46.30 -38.37 -29.58
N ARG A 43 46.58 -39.58 -29.13
CA ARG A 43 46.37 -40.80 -29.89
C ARG A 43 44.91 -41.09 -30.23
N GLU A 44 43.95 -40.63 -29.40
CA GLU A 44 42.51 -40.77 -29.61
C GLU A 44 41.99 -39.66 -30.52
N PHE A 45 42.59 -38.50 -30.44
CA PHE A 45 42.24 -37.30 -31.22
C PHE A 45 43.50 -36.76 -31.94
N PRO A 46 43.98 -37.38 -33.04
CA PRO A 46 45.27 -37.04 -33.65
C PRO A 46 45.32 -35.63 -34.23
N LYS A 47 44.16 -35.10 -34.67
CA LYS A 47 44.05 -33.77 -35.25
C LYS A 47 43.38 -32.79 -34.28
N ASP A 48 43.78 -31.53 -34.33
CA ASP A 48 43.22 -30.44 -33.56
C ASP A 48 41.67 -30.36 -33.74
N ASN A 49 41.17 -30.57 -34.96
CA ASN A 49 39.74 -30.54 -35.23
C ASN A 49 38.99 -31.67 -34.53
N ASP A 50 39.56 -32.81 -34.31
CA ASP A 50 38.94 -33.94 -33.60
C ASP A 50 38.86 -33.63 -32.10
N ALA A 51 39.93 -33.03 -31.56
CA ALA A 51 39.93 -32.54 -30.18
C ALA A 51 38.91 -31.41 -29.94
N TRP A 52 38.72 -30.52 -30.93
CA TRP A 52 37.68 -29.49 -30.86
C TRP A 52 36.28 -30.09 -30.93
N ARG A 53 36.00 -31.08 -31.79
CA ARG A 53 34.71 -31.78 -31.81
C ARG A 53 34.40 -32.48 -30.50
N GLU A 54 35.42 -33.08 -29.87
CA GLU A 54 35.23 -33.71 -28.58
C GLU A 54 35.01 -32.67 -27.47
N ALA A 55 35.68 -31.54 -27.50
CA ALA A 55 35.40 -30.40 -26.62
C ALA A 55 33.96 -29.89 -26.79
N ASP A 56 33.46 -29.83 -28.02
CA ASP A 56 32.10 -29.45 -28.33
C ASP A 56 31.09 -30.50 -27.83
N ARG A 57 31.39 -31.80 -27.99
CA ARG A 57 30.56 -32.92 -27.49
C ARG A 57 30.46 -32.93 -25.96
N LEU A 58 31.52 -32.59 -25.28
CA LEU A 58 31.60 -32.46 -23.82
C LEU A 58 30.99 -31.13 -23.32
N GLY A 59 30.45 -30.31 -24.20
CA GLY A 59 29.87 -29.01 -23.84
C GLY A 59 30.93 -27.97 -23.39
N LEU A 60 32.22 -28.22 -23.73
CA LEU A 60 33.33 -27.38 -23.30
C LEU A 60 33.71 -26.30 -24.33
N SER A 61 33.07 -26.27 -25.49
CA SER A 61 33.13 -25.14 -26.42
C SER A 61 32.40 -23.97 -25.78
N VAL A 62 33.13 -23.25 -24.97
CA VAL A 62 32.60 -22.21 -24.11
C VAL A 62 32.09 -21.08 -24.99
N ARG A 63 30.80 -20.95 -25.13
CA ARG A 63 30.17 -19.66 -25.35
C ARG A 63 30.38 -18.84 -24.07
N ILE A 64 31.55 -18.21 -24.01
CA ILE A 64 31.96 -17.36 -22.88
C ILE A 64 31.14 -16.07 -23.00
N ASN A 65 29.92 -16.10 -22.61
CA ASN A 65 29.01 -15.03 -22.25
C ASN A 65 27.57 -15.56 -22.08
N GLU A 66 27.41 -16.83 -21.86
CA GLU A 66 26.16 -17.26 -21.24
C GLU A 66 26.29 -16.94 -19.75
N ALA A 67 25.49 -15.99 -19.33
CA ALA A 67 25.27 -15.62 -17.95
C ALA A 67 25.18 -16.89 -17.06
N PRO A 68 25.57 -16.79 -15.78
CA PRO A 68 25.57 -17.93 -14.89
C PRO A 68 24.20 -18.59 -14.88
N ALA A 69 24.22 -19.91 -14.98
CA ALA A 69 23.12 -20.83 -14.74
C ALA A 69 21.75 -20.39 -15.29
N ARG A 70 21.27 -21.17 -16.28
CA ARG A 70 19.86 -21.32 -16.64
C ARG A 70 18.96 -20.45 -15.76
N ALA A 71 18.61 -19.28 -16.25
CA ALA A 71 17.38 -18.66 -15.82
C ALA A 71 16.32 -19.75 -16.04
N LEU A 72 15.83 -20.31 -14.96
CA LEU A 72 14.65 -21.17 -15.03
C LEU A 72 13.63 -20.31 -15.74
N HIS A 73 13.19 -20.69 -16.94
CA HIS A 73 12.14 -19.97 -17.68
C HIS A 73 10.84 -20.10 -16.90
N VAL A 74 10.78 -19.36 -15.79
CA VAL A 74 9.62 -19.40 -14.91
C VAL A 74 8.50 -18.55 -15.48
N SER A 75 7.28 -19.04 -15.42
CA SER A 75 6.11 -18.26 -15.79
C SER A 75 5.86 -17.16 -14.76
N PHE A 76 5.21 -16.08 -15.19
CA PHE A 76 4.77 -15.04 -14.27
C PHE A 76 3.81 -15.59 -13.20
N HIS A 77 3.00 -16.60 -13.52
CA HIS A 77 2.15 -17.27 -12.55
C HIS A 77 2.97 -17.89 -11.41
N PHE A 78 4.05 -18.59 -11.72
CA PHE A 78 4.96 -19.12 -10.71
C PHE A 78 5.53 -18.03 -9.81
N LEU A 79 6.04 -16.93 -10.39
CA LEU A 79 6.54 -15.81 -9.59
C LEU A 79 5.46 -15.18 -8.69
N ALA A 80 4.24 -15.06 -9.19
CA ALA A 80 3.12 -14.49 -8.46
C ALA A 80 2.74 -15.36 -7.24
N GLU A 81 2.62 -16.67 -7.42
CA GLU A 81 2.33 -17.61 -6.32
C GLU A 81 3.50 -17.70 -5.33
N HIS A 82 4.74 -17.69 -5.84
CA HIS A 82 5.93 -17.63 -4.99
C HIS A 82 5.95 -16.38 -4.11
N TYR A 83 5.65 -15.20 -4.69
CA TYR A 83 5.51 -13.95 -3.94
C TYR A 83 4.41 -14.02 -2.87
N LEU A 84 3.24 -14.56 -3.23
CA LEU A 84 2.15 -14.71 -2.26
C LEU A 84 2.55 -15.60 -1.09
N LYS A 85 3.28 -16.68 -1.36
CA LYS A 85 3.78 -17.59 -0.31
C LYS A 85 4.86 -16.91 0.55
N ALA A 86 5.82 -16.23 -0.06
CA ALA A 86 6.94 -15.60 0.64
C ALA A 86 6.53 -14.40 1.53
N ASP A 87 5.64 -13.52 1.00
CA ASP A 87 5.29 -12.26 1.68
C ASP A 87 4.00 -12.35 2.53
N PHE A 88 3.13 -13.35 2.26
CA PHE A 88 1.82 -13.48 2.89
C PHE A 88 1.55 -14.90 3.44
N GLY A 89 2.49 -15.85 3.29
CA GLY A 89 2.42 -17.18 3.89
C GLY A 89 2.67 -17.15 5.41
N ALA A 90 2.60 -18.33 6.02
CA ALA A 90 2.82 -18.49 7.46
C ALA A 90 4.24 -18.08 7.89
N ASP A 91 5.22 -18.29 7.01
CA ASP A 91 6.64 -18.02 7.26
C ASP A 91 7.09 -16.60 6.85
N ALA A 92 6.13 -15.72 6.55
CA ALA A 92 6.47 -14.35 6.16
C ALA A 92 7.18 -13.60 7.28
N VAL A 93 8.33 -12.98 6.99
CA VAL A 93 9.17 -12.24 7.95
C VAL A 93 8.37 -11.17 8.73
N ARG A 94 7.34 -10.59 8.08
CA ARG A 94 6.45 -9.61 8.72
C ARG A 94 5.00 -9.90 8.31
N PRO A 95 4.16 -10.35 9.23
CA PRO A 95 2.74 -10.56 8.95
C PRO A 95 2.09 -9.31 8.40
N LYS A 96 1.36 -9.45 7.31
CA LYS A 96 0.61 -8.35 6.71
C LYS A 96 -0.81 -8.32 7.25
N SER A 97 -1.41 -7.14 7.27
CA SER A 97 -2.80 -7.04 7.70
C SER A 97 -3.74 -7.78 6.75
N VAL A 98 -4.83 -8.33 7.26
CA VAL A 98 -5.87 -9.04 6.48
C VAL A 98 -6.34 -8.22 5.27
N ASN A 99 -6.49 -6.91 5.42
CA ASN A 99 -6.89 -6.02 4.32
C ASN A 99 -5.81 -5.93 3.24
N THR A 100 -4.54 -5.83 3.63
CA THR A 100 -3.40 -5.81 2.69
C THR A 100 -3.31 -7.12 1.94
N THR A 101 -3.35 -8.25 2.66
CA THR A 101 -3.32 -9.59 2.06
C THR A 101 -4.44 -9.78 1.04
N SER A 102 -5.69 -9.50 1.44
CA SER A 102 -6.83 -9.64 0.54
C SER A 102 -6.75 -8.73 -0.67
N HIS A 103 -6.26 -7.51 -0.51
CA HIS A 103 -6.08 -6.59 -1.64
C HIS A 103 -5.03 -7.11 -2.62
N VAL A 104 -3.88 -7.54 -2.11
CA VAL A 104 -2.79 -8.07 -2.96
C VAL A 104 -3.21 -9.35 -3.67
N VAL A 105 -3.83 -10.29 -2.95
CA VAL A 105 -4.34 -11.54 -3.54
C VAL A 105 -5.37 -11.23 -4.62
N HIS A 106 -6.28 -10.28 -4.39
CA HIS A 106 -7.25 -9.85 -5.41
C HIS A 106 -6.56 -9.26 -6.64
N VAL A 107 -5.61 -8.35 -6.47
CA VAL A 107 -4.84 -7.77 -7.59
C VAL A 107 -4.13 -8.85 -8.39
N VAL A 108 -3.45 -9.76 -7.71
CA VAL A 108 -2.71 -10.86 -8.37
C VAL A 108 -3.67 -11.75 -9.15
N ARG A 109 -4.73 -12.25 -8.51
CA ARG A 109 -5.60 -13.27 -9.12
C ARG A 109 -6.62 -12.72 -10.10
N ALA A 110 -7.13 -11.51 -9.88
CA ALA A 110 -8.16 -10.93 -10.75
C ALA A 110 -7.59 -10.12 -11.92
N TYR A 111 -6.33 -9.67 -11.85
CA TYR A 111 -5.76 -8.78 -12.86
C TYR A 111 -4.43 -9.28 -13.43
N LEU A 112 -3.43 -9.54 -12.56
CA LEU A 112 -2.06 -9.81 -13.03
C LEU A 112 -1.92 -11.20 -13.65
N VAL A 113 -2.38 -12.24 -12.97
CA VAL A 113 -2.30 -13.63 -13.44
C VAL A 113 -3.14 -13.86 -14.71
N PRO A 114 -4.38 -13.38 -14.83
CA PRO A 114 -5.15 -13.52 -16.07
C PRO A 114 -4.47 -12.88 -17.29
N ARG A 115 -3.71 -11.79 -17.09
CA ARG A 115 -3.03 -11.08 -18.19
C ARG A 115 -1.65 -11.65 -18.51
N PHE A 116 -0.84 -11.93 -17.50
CA PHE A 116 0.59 -12.25 -17.69
C PHE A 116 0.94 -13.68 -17.25
N GLY A 117 0.04 -14.41 -16.59
CA GLY A 117 0.35 -15.66 -15.92
C GLY A 117 1.02 -16.72 -16.79
N HIS A 118 0.66 -16.80 -18.07
CA HIS A 118 1.21 -17.76 -19.02
C HIS A 118 2.52 -17.31 -19.68
N GLU A 119 2.87 -16.03 -19.55
CA GLU A 119 4.09 -15.49 -20.14
C GLU A 119 5.32 -15.93 -19.33
N ILE A 120 6.43 -16.15 -20.00
CA ILE A 120 7.74 -16.30 -19.37
C ILE A 120 8.08 -14.96 -18.74
N ALA A 121 8.39 -14.94 -17.45
CA ALA A 121 8.56 -13.70 -16.69
C ALA A 121 9.67 -12.79 -17.25
N GLU A 122 10.74 -13.37 -17.79
CA GLU A 122 11.85 -12.63 -18.40
C GLU A 122 11.51 -11.99 -19.74
N ASP A 123 10.49 -12.50 -20.44
CA ASP A 123 10.04 -12.00 -21.73
C ASP A 123 9.07 -10.84 -21.62
N ILE A 124 8.52 -10.59 -20.43
CA ILE A 124 7.60 -9.48 -20.17
C ILE A 124 8.34 -8.15 -20.31
N LYS A 125 7.89 -7.32 -21.25
CA LYS A 125 8.53 -6.02 -21.57
C LYS A 125 7.86 -4.87 -20.81
N PRO A 126 8.63 -3.85 -20.42
CA PRO A 126 8.08 -2.64 -19.79
C PRO A 126 6.95 -2.00 -20.59
N LEU A 127 7.08 -1.96 -21.92
CA LEU A 127 6.09 -1.34 -22.79
C LEU A 127 4.75 -2.08 -22.79
N ASP A 128 4.77 -3.42 -22.68
CA ASP A 128 3.53 -4.22 -22.66
C ASP A 128 2.79 -3.99 -21.34
N ILE A 129 3.53 -3.89 -20.22
CA ILE A 129 2.97 -3.52 -18.92
C ILE A 129 2.37 -2.11 -18.97
N GLN A 130 3.11 -1.14 -19.54
CA GLN A 130 2.68 0.25 -19.67
C GLN A 130 1.37 0.37 -20.46
N ARG A 131 1.29 -0.30 -21.61
CA ARG A 131 0.09 -0.32 -22.46
C ARG A 131 -1.10 -0.97 -21.76
N TRP A 132 -0.87 -2.08 -21.09
CA TRP A 132 -1.93 -2.77 -20.35
C TRP A 132 -2.44 -1.94 -19.18
N LEU A 133 -1.57 -1.32 -18.36
CA LEU A 133 -2.01 -0.44 -17.29
C LEU A 133 -2.82 0.76 -17.81
N LYS A 134 -2.45 1.31 -18.97
CA LYS A 134 -3.19 2.38 -19.63
C LYS A 134 -4.58 1.90 -20.10
N SER A 135 -4.67 0.71 -20.69
CA SER A 135 -5.94 0.13 -21.14
C SER A 135 -6.91 -0.13 -19.98
N LEU A 136 -6.42 -0.47 -18.78
CA LEU A 136 -7.27 -0.61 -17.59
C LEU A 136 -7.94 0.71 -17.18
N HIS A 137 -7.29 1.84 -17.44
CA HIS A 137 -7.91 3.15 -17.23
C HIS A 137 -8.93 3.45 -18.31
N GLU A 138 -8.57 3.32 -19.56
CA GLU A 138 -9.36 3.73 -20.72
C GLU A 138 -10.58 2.84 -20.94
N SER A 139 -10.42 1.51 -20.81
CA SER A 139 -11.48 0.55 -21.12
C SER A 139 -12.28 0.12 -19.90
N ASN A 140 -11.65 0.04 -18.70
CA ASN A 140 -12.30 -0.44 -17.49
C ASN A 140 -12.64 0.68 -16.50
N GLY A 141 -12.29 1.93 -16.80
CA GLY A 141 -12.57 3.08 -15.94
C GLY A 141 -11.87 3.06 -14.59
N LEU A 142 -10.77 2.28 -14.44
CA LEU A 142 -10.07 2.20 -13.16
C LEU A 142 -9.33 3.49 -12.85
N ALA A 143 -9.46 3.94 -11.59
CA ALA A 143 -8.74 5.12 -11.12
C ALA A 143 -7.21 4.90 -11.14
N TRP A 144 -6.44 5.92 -11.51
CA TRP A 144 -4.97 5.88 -11.54
C TRP A 144 -4.34 5.45 -10.22
N THR A 145 -4.93 5.80 -9.10
CA THR A 145 -4.49 5.33 -7.77
C THR A 145 -4.60 3.83 -7.60
N THR A 146 -5.61 3.18 -8.19
CA THR A 146 -5.76 1.72 -8.21
C THR A 146 -4.72 1.09 -9.12
N ILE A 147 -4.52 1.65 -10.31
CA ILE A 147 -3.51 1.21 -11.28
C ILE A 147 -2.09 1.32 -10.71
N SER A 148 -1.78 2.42 -10.03
CA SER A 148 -0.48 2.60 -9.35
C SER A 148 -0.24 1.54 -8.27
N LYS A 149 -1.28 1.14 -7.53
CA LYS A 149 -1.19 0.02 -6.58
C LYS A 149 -0.94 -1.31 -7.28
N MET A 150 -1.60 -1.58 -8.42
CA MET A 150 -1.36 -2.80 -9.21
C MET A 150 0.07 -2.85 -9.73
N ARG A 151 0.59 -1.74 -10.28
CA ARG A 151 2.00 -1.60 -10.65
C ARG A 151 2.92 -1.91 -9.46
N GLY A 152 2.60 -1.37 -8.28
CA GLY A 152 3.38 -1.61 -7.06
C GLY A 152 3.39 -3.08 -6.62
N VAL A 153 2.29 -3.81 -6.80
CA VAL A 153 2.23 -5.26 -6.54
C VAL A 153 3.09 -6.02 -7.53
N MET A 154 2.95 -5.73 -8.84
CA MET A 154 3.75 -6.39 -9.88
C MET A 154 5.24 -6.13 -9.70
N HIS A 155 5.63 -4.89 -9.33
CA HIS A 155 7.01 -4.55 -9.01
C HIS A 155 7.57 -5.40 -7.86
N ARG A 156 6.78 -5.67 -6.81
CA ARG A 156 7.20 -6.51 -5.68
C ARG A 156 7.34 -7.98 -6.06
N ILE A 157 6.45 -8.49 -6.93
CA ILE A 157 6.55 -9.85 -7.46
C ILE A 157 7.92 -10.06 -8.11
N PHE A 158 8.31 -9.17 -9.03
CA PHE A 158 9.62 -9.24 -9.68
C PHE A 158 10.78 -9.00 -8.71
N LYS A 159 10.62 -8.10 -7.73
CA LYS A 159 11.65 -7.86 -6.71
C LYS A 159 11.94 -9.12 -5.88
N ILE A 160 10.91 -9.85 -5.47
CA ILE A 160 11.06 -11.13 -4.76
C ILE A 160 11.61 -12.19 -5.72
N GLY A 161 11.19 -12.21 -6.99
CA GLY A 161 11.76 -13.08 -8.00
C GLY A 161 13.27 -12.90 -8.20
N ILE A 162 13.76 -11.64 -8.17
CA ILE A 162 15.20 -11.34 -8.21
C ILE A 162 15.88 -11.81 -6.93
N LEU A 163 15.30 -11.52 -5.76
CA LEU A 163 15.86 -11.92 -4.47
C LEU A 163 16.07 -13.44 -4.35
N HIS A 164 15.19 -14.21 -4.98
CA HIS A 164 15.23 -15.68 -4.99
C HIS A 164 15.83 -16.25 -6.30
N GLU A 165 16.53 -15.41 -7.08
CA GLU A 165 17.25 -15.79 -8.30
C GLU A 165 16.40 -16.46 -9.39
N HIS A 166 15.10 -16.21 -9.41
CA HIS A 166 14.18 -16.72 -10.42
C HIS A 166 14.20 -15.89 -11.71
N VAL A 167 14.52 -14.60 -11.61
CA VAL A 167 14.61 -13.65 -12.74
C VAL A 167 15.75 -12.67 -12.50
N ALA A 168 16.37 -12.20 -13.59
CA ALA A 168 17.51 -11.29 -13.51
C ALA A 168 17.13 -9.81 -13.44
N LYS A 169 15.95 -9.43 -13.94
CA LYS A 169 15.54 -8.01 -14.09
C LYS A 169 14.09 -7.80 -13.67
N ASN A 170 13.80 -6.55 -13.30
CA ASN A 170 12.43 -6.12 -12.98
C ASN A 170 11.92 -5.18 -14.09
N PRO A 171 11.06 -5.66 -15.01
CA PRO A 171 10.55 -4.85 -16.11
C PRO A 171 9.67 -3.70 -15.64
N VAL A 172 9.12 -3.78 -14.42
CA VAL A 172 8.22 -2.75 -13.86
C VAL A 172 8.99 -1.51 -13.38
N GLN A 173 10.32 -1.58 -13.28
CA GLN A 173 11.14 -0.47 -12.78
C GLN A 173 10.98 0.81 -13.61
N HIS A 174 10.85 0.66 -14.93
CA HIS A 174 10.71 1.77 -15.88
C HIS A 174 9.26 2.07 -16.30
N VAL A 175 8.29 1.42 -15.67
CA VAL A 175 6.86 1.64 -15.94
C VAL A 175 6.36 2.82 -15.12
N GLU A 176 5.76 3.80 -15.77
CA GLU A 176 5.23 4.99 -15.12
C GLU A 176 3.71 4.91 -14.91
N THR A 177 3.25 5.52 -13.84
CA THR A 177 1.83 5.70 -13.55
C THR A 177 1.58 7.06 -12.92
N ARG A 178 0.41 7.65 -13.14
CA ARG A 178 0.03 8.87 -12.43
C ARG A 178 -0.04 8.57 -10.93
N SER A 179 0.68 9.35 -10.13
CA SER A 179 0.75 9.19 -8.68
C SER A 179 -0.25 10.04 -7.92
N LYS A 180 -0.67 11.17 -8.50
CA LYS A 180 -1.60 12.09 -7.83
C LYS A 180 -3.04 11.61 -8.00
N SER A 181 -3.79 11.66 -6.90
CA SER A 181 -5.23 11.46 -6.89
C SER A 181 -5.90 12.82 -7.08
N ASP A 182 -6.84 12.89 -8.02
CA ASP A 182 -7.70 14.08 -8.18
C ASP A 182 -8.87 14.07 -7.16
N TYR A 183 -8.88 13.09 -6.25
CA TYR A 183 -9.92 12.98 -5.24
C TYR A 183 -9.84 14.12 -4.23
N LYS A 184 -10.91 14.91 -4.15
CA LYS A 184 -11.14 15.88 -3.08
C LYS A 184 -12.18 15.31 -2.12
N ALA A 185 -11.85 15.27 -0.83
CA ALA A 185 -12.78 14.81 0.19
C ALA A 185 -13.93 15.82 0.34
N ILE A 186 -15.16 15.32 0.44
CA ILE A 186 -16.29 16.16 0.80
C ILE A 186 -16.12 16.56 2.27
N VAL A 187 -16.10 17.86 2.51
CA VAL A 187 -16.03 18.46 3.85
C VAL A 187 -17.38 19.12 4.13
N ILE A 188 -17.98 18.83 5.28
CA ILE A 188 -19.25 19.42 5.71
C ILE A 188 -19.04 20.33 6.91
N THR A 189 -19.84 21.38 6.97
CA THR A 189 -19.83 22.36 8.07
C THR A 189 -20.42 21.78 9.36
N PRO A 190 -20.17 22.39 10.54
CA PRO A 190 -20.85 22.00 11.78
C PRO A 190 -22.36 22.04 11.67
N ALA A 191 -22.94 23.04 10.98
CA ALA A 191 -24.39 23.14 10.75
C ALA A 191 -24.92 21.98 9.91
N GLN A 192 -24.23 21.61 8.83
CA GLN A 192 -24.57 20.45 8.03
C GLN A 192 -24.40 19.14 8.82
N THR A 193 -23.35 19.02 9.66
CA THR A 193 -23.16 17.86 10.53
C THR A 193 -24.34 17.70 11.50
N LEU A 194 -24.80 18.80 12.11
CA LEU A 194 -25.98 18.79 12.98
C LEU A 194 -27.25 18.39 12.20
N ALA A 195 -27.43 18.89 10.98
CA ALA A 195 -28.55 18.51 10.14
C ALA A 195 -28.52 17.02 9.77
N VAL A 196 -27.34 16.47 9.47
CA VAL A 196 -27.13 15.02 9.24
C VAL A 196 -27.54 14.24 10.49
N LEU A 197 -27.05 14.63 11.69
CA LEU A 197 -27.38 13.97 12.96
C LEU A 197 -28.88 13.92 13.20
N LYS A 198 -29.61 15.04 12.97
CA LYS A 198 -31.05 15.13 13.11
C LYS A 198 -31.82 14.26 12.10
N ALA A 199 -31.22 13.98 10.95
CA ALA A 199 -31.85 13.17 9.90
C ALA A 199 -31.62 11.65 10.07
N LEU A 200 -30.81 11.22 11.05
CA LEU A 200 -30.55 9.80 11.31
C LEU A 200 -31.73 9.11 12.01
N PRO A 201 -32.02 7.84 11.66
CA PRO A 201 -33.27 7.19 12.04
C PRO A 201 -33.30 6.64 13.48
N SER A 202 -32.15 6.54 14.18
CA SER A 202 -32.12 5.94 15.52
C SER A 202 -30.99 6.47 16.41
N PRO A 203 -31.12 6.32 17.75
CA PRO A 203 -30.07 6.69 18.71
C PRO A 203 -28.72 6.00 18.46
N LEU A 204 -28.73 4.74 18.00
CA LEU A 204 -27.51 4.01 17.59
C LEU A 204 -26.75 4.77 16.50
N HIS A 205 -27.46 5.13 15.42
CA HIS A 205 -26.88 5.81 14.27
C HIS A 205 -26.43 7.23 14.61
N PHE A 206 -27.24 7.94 15.40
CA PHE A 206 -26.89 9.26 15.94
C PHE A 206 -25.58 9.21 16.75
N SER A 207 -25.50 8.30 17.72
CA SER A 207 -24.31 8.17 18.59
C SER A 207 -23.07 7.77 17.82
N LEU A 208 -23.20 6.91 16.80
CA LEU A 208 -22.09 6.55 15.91
C LEU A 208 -21.55 7.76 15.16
N VAL A 209 -22.44 8.53 14.50
CA VAL A 209 -22.03 9.70 13.70
C VAL A 209 -21.48 10.81 14.60
N LEU A 210 -22.11 11.05 15.74
CA LEU A 210 -21.61 12.03 16.73
C LEU A 210 -20.20 11.66 17.22
N THR A 211 -19.96 10.38 17.54
CA THR A 211 -18.63 9.91 17.96
C THR A 211 -17.62 10.11 16.85
N CYS A 212 -17.95 9.76 15.58
CA CYS A 212 -17.08 10.01 14.45
C CYS A 212 -16.73 11.49 14.27
N ALA A 213 -17.73 12.35 14.36
CA ALA A 213 -17.59 13.80 14.15
C ALA A 213 -16.79 14.47 15.28
N ALA A 214 -16.95 13.99 16.52
CA ALA A 214 -16.29 14.60 17.68
C ALA A 214 -14.86 14.11 17.94
N THR A 215 -14.53 12.86 17.55
CA THR A 215 -13.26 12.23 17.92
C THR A 215 -12.27 12.06 16.79
N ALA A 216 -12.69 12.26 15.56
CA ALA A 216 -11.91 11.97 14.34
C ALA A 216 -11.35 10.53 14.28
N LEU A 217 -11.91 9.58 15.02
CA LEU A 217 -11.52 8.18 14.97
C LEU A 217 -11.74 7.59 13.57
N ARG A 218 -10.89 6.62 13.19
CA ARG A 218 -11.13 5.89 11.95
C ARG A 218 -12.32 4.96 12.11
N ALA A 219 -13.07 4.74 11.04
CA ALA A 219 -14.26 3.87 11.08
C ALA A 219 -13.98 2.49 11.70
N SER A 220 -12.83 1.88 11.40
CA SER A 220 -12.43 0.59 11.96
C SER A 220 -12.12 0.63 13.47
N GLU A 221 -11.69 1.76 13.98
CA GLU A 221 -11.43 1.99 15.41
C GLU A 221 -12.74 2.20 16.17
N ILE A 222 -13.62 3.05 15.65
CA ILE A 222 -14.94 3.29 16.27
C ILE A 222 -15.76 2.00 16.32
N LEU A 223 -15.76 1.22 15.25
CA LEU A 223 -16.52 -0.03 15.19
C LEU A 223 -15.96 -1.13 16.11
N SER A 224 -14.70 -1.04 16.53
CA SER A 224 -14.14 -1.97 17.50
C SER A 224 -14.38 -1.59 18.95
N LEU A 225 -14.90 -0.36 19.22
CA LEU A 225 -15.11 0.11 20.59
C LEU A 225 -16.08 -0.78 21.37
N ARG A 226 -15.66 -1.11 22.57
CA ARG A 226 -16.49 -1.76 23.58
C ARG A 226 -16.77 -0.78 24.71
N TRP A 227 -17.81 -1.04 25.50
CA TRP A 227 -18.15 -0.16 26.62
C TRP A 227 -17.00 -0.04 27.64
N SER A 228 -16.20 -1.10 27.83
CA SER A 228 -14.99 -1.07 28.65
C SER A 228 -13.88 -0.16 28.13
N ASP A 229 -13.95 0.29 26.88
CA ASP A 229 -12.96 1.22 26.32
C ASP A 229 -13.29 2.68 26.64
N LEU A 230 -14.50 2.96 27.16
CA LEU A 230 -14.94 4.27 27.58
C LEU A 230 -14.58 4.49 29.05
N LEU A 231 -13.45 5.13 29.31
CA LEU A 231 -12.94 5.41 30.65
C LEU A 231 -13.65 6.67 31.19
N TRP A 232 -14.87 6.47 31.67
CA TRP A 232 -15.81 7.55 32.05
C TRP A 232 -15.24 8.52 33.05
N ASN A 233 -14.55 8.00 34.10
CA ASN A 233 -13.97 8.80 35.20
C ASN A 233 -12.73 9.58 34.75
N GLU A 234 -12.01 9.06 33.74
CA GLU A 234 -10.82 9.69 33.22
C GLU A 234 -11.12 10.67 32.06
N GLY A 235 -12.36 10.66 31.56
CA GLY A 235 -12.74 11.45 30.39
C GLY A 235 -11.98 11.06 29.13
N ARG A 236 -11.74 9.76 28.90
CA ARG A 236 -10.96 9.23 27.79
C ARG A 236 -11.60 8.03 27.14
N ILE A 237 -11.29 7.82 25.85
CA ILE A 237 -11.61 6.61 25.10
C ILE A 237 -10.30 5.90 24.79
N ARG A 238 -10.18 4.64 25.20
CA ARG A 238 -9.03 3.80 24.88
C ARG A 238 -9.17 3.22 23.48
N ILE A 239 -8.14 3.34 22.66
CA ILE A 239 -8.10 2.82 21.29
C ILE A 239 -6.95 1.83 21.21
N SER A 240 -7.25 0.55 21.27
CA SER A 240 -6.28 -0.56 21.22
C SER A 240 -6.59 -1.54 20.08
N LYS A 241 -7.79 -1.48 19.52
CA LYS A 241 -8.27 -2.44 18.54
C LYS A 241 -8.84 -1.74 17.30
N ARG A 242 -8.98 -2.50 16.22
CA ARG A 242 -9.70 -2.12 15.00
C ARG A 242 -10.52 -3.29 14.51
N TRP A 243 -11.69 -3.03 14.02
CA TRP A 243 -12.53 -4.03 13.37
C TRP A 243 -12.27 -4.03 11.86
N ALA A 244 -11.86 -5.18 11.31
CA ALA A 244 -11.64 -5.34 9.89
C ALA A 244 -11.99 -6.76 9.42
N LYS A 245 -12.81 -6.87 8.38
CA LYS A 245 -13.21 -8.15 7.74
C LYS A 245 -13.70 -9.21 8.73
N GLY A 246 -14.54 -8.80 9.67
CA GLY A 246 -15.18 -9.72 10.61
C GLY A 246 -14.32 -10.13 11.80
N LYS A 247 -13.16 -9.51 12.01
CA LYS A 247 -12.24 -9.83 13.11
C LYS A 247 -11.73 -8.58 13.81
N ASP A 248 -11.53 -8.69 15.12
CA ASP A 248 -10.70 -7.75 15.87
C ASP A 248 -9.23 -7.92 15.43
N GLY A 249 -8.54 -6.83 15.25
CA GLY A 249 -7.10 -6.79 14.98
C GLY A 249 -6.46 -5.68 15.80
N GLU A 250 -5.18 -5.81 16.06
CA GLU A 250 -4.39 -4.74 16.68
C GLU A 250 -4.36 -3.49 15.81
N THR A 251 -4.14 -2.34 16.44
CA THR A 251 -3.97 -1.08 15.71
C THR A 251 -2.78 -1.15 14.76
N LYS A 252 -2.82 -0.38 13.67
CA LYS A 252 -1.87 -0.51 12.55
C LYS A 252 -0.45 -0.07 12.91
N THR A 253 -0.30 0.78 13.91
CA THR A 253 0.97 1.37 14.38
C THR A 253 0.86 1.67 15.87
N GLU A 254 1.98 1.73 16.58
CA GLU A 254 2.04 2.18 17.98
C GLU A 254 1.38 3.56 18.17
N ALA A 255 1.56 4.47 17.21
CA ALA A 255 0.88 5.77 17.22
C ALA A 255 -0.65 5.68 17.08
N SER A 256 -1.19 4.51 16.74
CA SER A 256 -2.64 4.27 16.66
C SER A 256 -3.19 3.63 17.94
N ASP A 257 -2.35 3.10 18.81
CA ASP A 257 -2.70 2.71 20.17
C ASP A 257 -2.62 3.93 21.08
N GLY A 258 -3.62 4.17 21.90
CA GLY A 258 -3.63 5.34 22.76
C GLY A 258 -5.02 5.77 23.18
N TYR A 259 -5.09 6.99 23.67
CA TYR A 259 -6.32 7.57 24.23
C TYR A 259 -6.78 8.76 23.37
N VAL A 260 -8.09 8.91 23.30
CA VAL A 260 -8.75 10.10 22.73
C VAL A 260 -9.59 10.74 23.82
N PRO A 261 -9.63 12.08 23.94
CA PRO A 261 -10.50 12.76 24.88
C PRO A 261 -11.98 12.40 24.68
N LEU A 262 -12.68 12.10 25.76
CA LEU A 262 -14.12 11.93 25.83
C LEU A 262 -14.73 13.20 26.42
N HIS A 263 -15.10 14.12 25.53
CA HIS A 263 -15.73 15.38 25.95
C HIS A 263 -17.03 15.12 26.71
N PRO A 264 -17.37 15.86 27.79
CA PRO A 264 -18.58 15.63 28.62
C PRO A 264 -19.87 15.57 27.82
N ILE A 265 -20.03 16.39 26.80
CA ILE A 265 -21.22 16.35 25.91
C ILE A 265 -21.30 15.00 25.17
N LEU A 266 -20.20 14.52 24.63
CA LEU A 266 -20.16 13.21 23.97
C LEU A 266 -20.43 12.08 24.98
N ALA A 267 -19.85 12.17 26.18
CA ALA A 267 -20.05 11.21 27.25
C ALA A 267 -21.53 11.12 27.65
N PHE A 268 -22.23 12.27 27.75
CA PHE A 268 -23.66 12.32 28.04
C PHE A 268 -24.48 11.54 26.98
N HIS A 269 -24.25 11.80 25.70
CA HIS A 269 -24.94 11.10 24.63
C HIS A 269 -24.63 9.60 24.58
N LEU A 270 -23.37 9.21 24.83
CA LEU A 270 -22.99 7.80 24.85
C LEU A 270 -23.57 7.06 26.07
N ARG A 271 -23.70 7.70 27.24
CA ARG A 271 -24.40 7.13 28.40
C ARG A 271 -25.88 6.91 28.11
N SER A 272 -26.56 7.93 27.56
CA SER A 272 -27.96 7.82 27.13
C SER A 272 -28.17 6.73 26.09
N TRP A 273 -27.23 6.58 25.15
CA TRP A 273 -27.25 5.45 24.21
C TRP A 273 -27.04 4.10 24.90
N ARG A 274 -26.13 4.00 25.88
CA ARG A 274 -25.89 2.77 26.63
C ARG A 274 -27.14 2.29 27.37
N GLU A 275 -27.90 3.21 27.97
CA GLU A 275 -29.15 2.92 28.66
C GLU A 275 -30.24 2.36 27.74
N GLN A 276 -30.24 2.79 26.47
CA GLN A 276 -31.21 2.35 25.46
C GLN A 276 -30.74 1.09 24.71
N SER A 277 -29.45 0.71 24.82
CA SER A 277 -28.88 -0.41 24.09
C SER A 277 -29.23 -1.75 24.73
N LEU A 278 -29.66 -2.71 23.90
CA LEU A 278 -29.82 -4.10 24.34
C LEU A 278 -28.49 -4.77 24.69
N TYR A 279 -27.37 -4.18 24.28
CA TYR A 279 -26.01 -4.68 24.44
C TYR A 279 -25.18 -3.65 25.20
N SER A 280 -25.32 -3.63 26.53
CA SER A 280 -24.76 -2.61 27.41
C SER A 280 -23.69 -3.10 28.39
N LYS A 281 -23.32 -4.40 28.31
CA LYS A 281 -22.23 -4.98 29.14
C LYS A 281 -20.88 -4.39 28.72
N GLU A 282 -19.92 -4.35 29.62
CA GLU A 282 -18.57 -3.85 29.38
C GLU A 282 -17.89 -4.49 28.17
N THR A 283 -18.17 -5.78 27.93
CA THR A 283 -17.61 -6.55 26.80
C THR A 283 -18.36 -6.34 25.49
N ASP A 284 -19.54 -5.72 25.50
CA ASP A 284 -20.35 -5.52 24.29
C ASP A 284 -19.82 -4.36 23.45
N PHE A 285 -20.08 -4.41 22.14
CA PHE A 285 -19.73 -3.32 21.24
C PHE A 285 -20.60 -2.09 21.54
N VAL A 286 -19.99 -0.91 21.51
CA VAL A 286 -20.71 0.37 21.61
C VAL A 286 -21.69 0.55 20.42
N PHE A 287 -21.31 0.06 19.25
CA PHE A 287 -22.11 0.14 18.02
C PHE A 287 -22.37 -1.26 17.46
N PRO A 288 -23.27 -2.05 18.11
CA PRO A 288 -23.50 -3.44 17.75
C PRO A 288 -24.33 -3.60 16.48
N SER A 289 -24.16 -4.70 15.77
CA SER A 289 -25.07 -5.16 14.73
C SER A 289 -26.28 -5.85 15.38
N LEU A 290 -27.46 -5.22 15.29
CA LEU A 290 -28.71 -5.81 15.76
C LEU A 290 -29.03 -7.11 15.01
N ARG A 291 -28.77 -7.16 13.71
CA ARG A 291 -28.96 -8.36 12.86
C ARG A 291 -28.10 -9.55 13.33
N ALA A 292 -26.89 -9.27 13.82
CA ALA A 292 -25.98 -10.30 14.34
C ALA A 292 -26.14 -10.48 15.86
N ARG A 293 -27.21 -9.97 16.47
CA ARG A 293 -27.47 -10.07 17.92
C ARG A 293 -26.28 -9.61 18.77
N GLY A 294 -25.68 -8.47 18.42
CA GLY A 294 -24.56 -7.85 19.15
C GLY A 294 -23.20 -8.56 19.03
N ARG A 295 -23.12 -9.73 18.41
CA ARG A 295 -21.87 -10.52 18.31
C ARG A 295 -20.77 -9.87 17.49
N VAL A 296 -21.13 -8.98 16.57
CA VAL A 296 -20.21 -8.20 15.76
C VAL A 296 -20.70 -6.74 15.72
N PRO A 297 -19.84 -5.78 15.42
CA PRO A 297 -20.27 -4.40 15.28
C PRO A 297 -21.08 -4.21 14.00
N LEU A 298 -21.75 -3.06 13.91
CA LEU A 298 -22.48 -2.60 12.74
C LEU A 298 -21.57 -2.56 11.49
N SER A 299 -22.10 -2.95 10.34
CA SER A 299 -21.37 -2.88 9.08
C SER A 299 -21.27 -1.43 8.57
N ALA A 300 -20.05 -0.89 8.49
CA ALA A 300 -19.83 0.47 8.00
C ALA A 300 -20.38 0.68 6.58
N SER A 301 -20.23 -0.30 5.68
CA SER A 301 -20.69 -0.19 4.29
C SER A 301 -22.19 -0.11 4.18
N ILE A 302 -22.89 -0.97 4.92
CA ILE A 302 -24.37 -0.97 4.99
C ILE A 302 -24.86 0.33 5.63
N PHE A 303 -24.30 0.68 6.78
CA PHE A 303 -24.68 1.93 7.47
C PHE A 303 -24.50 3.17 6.58
N VAL A 304 -23.36 3.26 5.88
CA VAL A 304 -23.09 4.40 4.99
C VAL A 304 -24.08 4.43 3.81
N ALA A 305 -24.40 3.28 3.22
CA ALA A 305 -25.30 3.21 2.07
C ALA A 305 -26.76 3.51 2.47
N ASP A 306 -27.22 2.89 3.55
CA ASP A 306 -28.64 2.86 3.87
C ASP A 306 -29.08 4.01 4.80
N HIS A 307 -28.15 4.59 5.56
CA HIS A 307 -28.49 5.61 6.57
C HIS A 307 -27.69 6.91 6.42
N LEU A 308 -26.35 6.86 6.38
CA LEU A 308 -25.54 8.08 6.41
C LEU A 308 -25.67 8.92 5.15
N ARG A 309 -25.58 8.31 3.96
CA ARG A 309 -25.73 9.04 2.68
C ARG A 309 -27.13 9.60 2.47
N PRO A 310 -28.21 8.84 2.74
CA PRO A 310 -29.57 9.40 2.71
C PRO A 310 -29.75 10.57 3.68
N ALA A 311 -29.23 10.46 4.92
CA ALA A 311 -29.29 11.54 5.88
C ALA A 311 -28.49 12.78 5.42
N ALA A 312 -27.30 12.58 4.83
CA ALA A 312 -26.49 13.66 4.28
C ALA A 312 -27.18 14.38 3.12
N LYS A 313 -27.81 13.62 2.21
CA LYS A 313 -28.61 14.20 1.12
C LYS A 313 -29.80 15.01 1.66
N LYS A 314 -30.53 14.47 2.64
CA LYS A 314 -31.64 15.16 3.32
C LYS A 314 -31.16 16.43 4.05
N ALA A 315 -29.94 16.44 4.56
CA ALA A 315 -29.32 17.60 5.19
C ALA A 315 -28.73 18.62 4.19
N GLY A 316 -28.96 18.45 2.88
CA GLY A 316 -28.48 19.36 1.85
C GLY A 316 -26.97 19.24 1.55
N VAL A 317 -26.32 18.14 1.94
CA VAL A 317 -24.94 17.88 1.56
C VAL A 317 -24.87 17.50 0.08
N ARG A 318 -24.17 18.31 -0.71
CA ARG A 318 -23.95 18.04 -2.14
C ARG A 318 -22.96 16.90 -2.31
N ILE A 319 -23.41 15.82 -2.91
CA ILE A 319 -22.60 14.64 -3.26
C ILE A 319 -22.75 14.46 -4.76
N GLU A 320 -21.70 14.77 -5.51
CA GLU A 320 -21.69 14.65 -6.97
C GLU A 320 -21.51 13.18 -7.40
N ASP A 321 -21.88 12.89 -8.67
CA ASP A 321 -21.71 11.56 -9.22
C ASP A 321 -20.24 11.13 -9.18
N GLY A 322 -20.01 9.89 -8.76
CA GLY A 322 -18.65 9.36 -8.55
C GLY A 322 -17.98 9.75 -7.23
N GLN A 323 -18.51 10.73 -6.50
CA GLN A 323 -17.98 11.09 -5.19
C GLN A 323 -18.46 10.11 -4.10
N ARG A 324 -17.60 9.91 -3.11
CA ARG A 324 -17.89 9.03 -1.98
C ARG A 324 -18.03 9.85 -0.70
N PHE A 325 -19.19 9.74 -0.06
CA PHE A 325 -19.42 10.26 1.28
C PHE A 325 -19.59 9.11 2.27
N GLY A 326 -18.87 9.15 3.39
CA GLY A 326 -18.89 8.11 4.42
C GLY A 326 -18.27 8.60 5.73
N LEU A 327 -18.08 7.71 6.70
CA LEU A 327 -17.56 8.04 8.03
C LEU A 327 -16.23 8.82 8.01
N HIS A 328 -15.38 8.54 7.02
CA HIS A 328 -14.08 9.22 6.93
C HIS A 328 -14.20 10.71 6.57
N ASN A 329 -15.29 11.09 5.91
CA ASN A 329 -15.56 12.50 5.59
C ASN A 329 -15.86 13.33 6.85
N LEU A 330 -16.45 12.74 7.90
CA LEU A 330 -16.63 13.40 9.20
C LEU A 330 -15.28 13.73 9.86
N ARG A 331 -14.32 12.80 9.77
CA ARG A 331 -12.95 13.05 10.23
C ARG A 331 -12.28 14.16 9.43
N HIS A 332 -12.43 14.18 8.10
CA HIS A 332 -11.94 15.27 7.24
C HIS A 332 -12.60 16.61 7.60
N SER A 333 -13.90 16.59 7.90
CA SER A 333 -14.63 17.81 8.28
C SER A 333 -14.14 18.39 9.61
N LEU A 334 -13.95 17.54 10.62
CA LEU A 334 -13.38 17.99 11.91
C LEU A 334 -11.95 18.50 11.72
N SER A 335 -11.12 17.78 10.94
CA SER A 335 -9.74 18.21 10.65
C SER A 335 -9.70 19.58 9.98
N ASN A 336 -10.51 19.76 8.93
CA ASN A 336 -10.61 21.02 8.20
C ASN A 336 -11.10 22.15 9.11
N TRP A 337 -12.08 21.90 9.96
CA TRP A 337 -12.58 22.88 10.91
C TRP A 337 -11.50 23.30 11.93
N MET A 338 -10.75 22.34 12.49
CA MET A 338 -9.66 22.63 13.43
C MET A 338 -8.56 23.48 12.78
N VAL A 339 -8.19 23.15 11.55
CA VAL A 339 -7.15 23.85 10.82
C VAL A 339 -7.60 25.24 10.41
N ASN A 340 -8.73 25.33 9.70
CA ASN A 340 -9.09 26.57 8.97
C ASN A 340 -9.94 27.54 9.80
N LYS A 341 -10.72 27.04 10.77
CA LYS A 341 -11.58 27.89 11.59
C LYS A 341 -11.10 28.06 13.03
N ALA A 342 -10.69 26.98 13.68
CA ALA A 342 -10.20 27.03 15.05
C ALA A 342 -8.70 27.37 15.15
N LYS A 343 -7.98 27.40 14.01
CA LYS A 343 -6.55 27.75 13.93
C LYS A 343 -5.67 26.95 14.91
N VAL A 344 -6.01 25.68 15.08
CA VAL A 344 -5.26 24.78 15.96
C VAL A 344 -3.93 24.43 15.33
N GLU A 345 -2.86 24.50 16.10
CA GLU A 345 -1.51 24.19 15.63
C GLU A 345 -1.40 22.81 14.97
N PRO A 346 -0.63 22.67 13.86
CA PRO A 346 -0.47 21.42 13.12
C PRO A 346 -0.08 20.23 13.98
N LYS A 347 0.77 20.44 15.00
CA LYS A 347 1.22 19.36 15.88
C LYS A 347 0.09 18.84 16.76
N THR A 348 -0.75 19.71 17.27
CA THR A 348 -1.94 19.38 18.05
C THR A 348 -2.95 18.62 17.18
N VAL A 349 -3.21 19.11 15.96
CA VAL A 349 -4.08 18.41 14.99
C VAL A 349 -3.51 17.04 14.64
N GLN A 350 -2.20 16.91 14.44
CA GLN A 350 -1.54 15.62 14.25
C GLN A 350 -1.84 14.66 15.39
N GLY A 351 -1.74 15.13 16.64
CA GLY A 351 -2.02 14.34 17.84
C GLY A 351 -3.48 13.88 17.89
N ILE A 352 -4.44 14.79 17.69
CA ILE A 352 -5.88 14.48 17.68
C ILE A 352 -6.21 13.48 16.59
N LEU A 353 -5.66 13.66 15.39
CA LEU A 353 -5.86 12.75 14.25
C LEU A 353 -5.04 11.46 14.37
N ARG A 354 -4.06 11.40 15.25
CA ARG A 354 -3.13 10.28 15.39
C ARG A 354 -2.51 9.91 14.03
N HIS A 355 -1.97 10.91 13.33
CA HIS A 355 -1.23 10.71 12.10
C HIS A 355 0.22 10.36 12.43
N ALA A 356 0.69 9.22 11.92
CA ALA A 356 2.08 8.79 12.10
C ALA A 356 3.10 9.75 11.48
N LYS A 357 2.69 10.49 10.42
CA LYS A 357 3.52 11.46 9.72
C LYS A 357 2.86 12.82 9.76
N ILE A 358 3.62 13.84 10.14
CA ILE A 358 3.15 15.25 10.16
C ILE A 358 2.72 15.73 8.76
N GLN A 359 3.38 15.26 7.70
CA GLN A 359 3.05 15.62 6.32
C GLN A 359 1.57 15.36 6.01
N THR A 360 1.00 14.24 6.48
CA THR A 360 -0.43 13.95 6.29
C THR A 360 -1.35 14.99 6.95
N THR A 361 -0.88 15.64 7.99
CA THR A 361 -1.61 16.74 8.64
C THR A 361 -1.37 18.05 7.90
N LEU A 362 -0.12 18.32 7.51
CA LEU A 362 0.23 19.54 6.77
C LEU A 362 -0.48 19.61 5.41
N ASP A 363 -0.73 18.47 4.76
CA ASP A 363 -1.51 18.43 3.52
C ASP A 363 -2.96 18.96 3.69
N LEU A 364 -3.46 19.11 4.93
CA LEU A 364 -4.74 19.74 5.23
C LEU A 364 -4.64 21.27 5.25
N TYR A 365 -3.44 21.82 5.46
CA TYR A 365 -3.16 23.26 5.51
C TYR A 365 -2.83 23.85 4.12
N THR A 366 -2.65 23.02 3.11
CA THR A 366 -2.25 23.44 1.75
C THR A 366 -3.37 24.02 0.90
N GLN A 367 -4.59 24.13 1.42
CA GLN A 367 -5.63 24.94 0.78
C GLN A 367 -5.36 26.40 1.15
N GLU A 368 -4.60 27.08 0.30
CA GLU A 368 -4.37 28.53 0.41
C GLU A 368 -5.73 29.25 0.41
N ASP A 369 -6.02 29.87 1.54
CA ASP A 369 -7.04 30.91 1.59
C ASP A 369 -6.33 32.23 1.26
N SER A 370 -6.62 32.78 0.08
CA SER A 370 -6.01 34.04 -0.38
C SER A 370 -6.23 35.20 0.61
N ASP A 371 -7.38 35.20 1.30
CA ASP A 371 -7.72 36.21 2.27
C ASP A 371 -6.86 36.11 3.55
N GLU A 372 -6.53 34.86 3.96
CA GLU A 372 -5.62 34.63 5.10
C GLU A 372 -4.18 35.04 4.78
N THR A 373 -3.72 34.74 3.57
CA THR A 373 -2.39 35.16 3.10
C THR A 373 -2.28 36.69 3.08
N LEU A 374 -3.32 37.36 2.59
CA LEU A 374 -3.36 38.83 2.56
C LEU A 374 -3.39 39.43 3.96
N ALA A 375 -4.17 38.87 4.89
CA ALA A 375 -4.22 39.29 6.28
C ALA A 375 -2.86 39.15 6.98
N ALA A 376 -2.21 37.99 6.83
CA ALA A 376 -0.89 37.73 7.39
C ALA A 376 0.19 38.66 6.82
N GLN A 377 0.13 38.97 5.52
CA GLN A 377 1.00 39.99 4.91
C GLN A 377 0.74 41.39 5.51
N GLY A 378 -0.53 41.73 5.71
CA GLY A 378 -0.92 43.00 6.32
C GLY A 378 -0.40 43.14 7.76
N GLU A 379 -0.53 42.10 8.57
CA GLU A 379 0.03 42.06 9.93
C GLU A 379 1.55 42.20 9.93
N TYR A 380 2.24 41.49 9.03
CA TYR A 380 3.70 41.62 8.91
C TYR A 380 4.15 43.02 8.48
N LEU A 381 3.47 43.60 7.49
CA LEU A 381 3.77 44.98 7.04
C LEU A 381 3.52 46.00 8.16
N THR A 382 2.48 45.82 8.96
CA THR A 382 2.20 46.64 10.14
C THR A 382 3.30 46.48 11.18
N ALA A 383 3.75 45.23 11.44
CA ALA A 383 4.85 44.97 12.37
C ALA A 383 6.20 45.55 11.91
N LEU A 384 6.41 45.67 10.59
CA LEU A 384 7.57 46.35 10.03
C LEU A 384 7.53 47.87 10.19
N GLY A 385 6.43 48.45 10.65
CA GLY A 385 6.26 49.89 10.78
C GLY A 385 6.15 50.63 9.43
N VAL A 386 5.90 49.91 8.34
CA VAL A 386 5.64 50.50 7.03
C VAL A 386 4.18 50.96 7.02
N ALA A 387 3.94 52.14 7.59
CA ALA A 387 2.63 52.78 7.51
C ALA A 387 2.30 53.15 6.05
N THR A 388 1.01 53.19 5.73
CA THR A 388 0.38 53.50 4.45
C THR A 388 0.77 54.86 3.82
N GLN A 389 1.90 55.44 4.19
CA GLN A 389 2.36 56.75 3.73
C GLN A 389 3.21 56.75 2.45
N LEU A 390 3.35 55.59 1.79
CA LEU A 390 4.13 55.46 0.55
C LEU A 390 3.28 55.39 -0.72
N VAL A 391 1.98 55.67 -0.63
CA VAL A 391 1.10 55.77 -1.82
C VAL A 391 0.42 57.14 -1.81
N GLN A 392 1.19 58.17 -2.09
CA GLN A 392 0.75 59.45 -2.63
C GLN A 392 1.62 59.82 -3.83
#